data_d2b303c96e2a3c51c20567a924be3714
#
_entry.id   d2b303c96e2a3c51c20567a924be3714
#
_cell.length_a   1.000
_cell.length_b   1.000
_cell.length_c   1.000
_cell.angle_alpha   90.00
_cell.angle_beta   90.00
_cell.angle_gamma   90.00
#
_symmetry.space_group_name_H-M   'P 1'
#
loop_
_entity.id
_entity.type
_entity.pdbx_description
1 polymer ?
#
loop_
_entity_poly.entity_id
_entity_poly.type
_entity_poly.pdbx_seq_one_letter_code
_entity_poly.pdbx_strand_id
1 'polypeptide(L)'
;MLDKYYQLVTNQNDKKAELYIYGDISSCDYDSSKSTSANSLVKALAELTDINEINVYINSCGGEVGEGLAIYNALKRHSAKVTTYCDGLAASIASVIFMAGDERVMSNSSLLFVHNAWTYTAGNASELRKSADDLDKLTKASINAYLEHVNIDEVELKQLLDEETWLDATECIDKGFATKIVQSKSNKNVNQSVKQRIFEQLKSKQSQKGELSPVAPVQPHKENLFINLLESLVEK
;
A
#
# COMPACT_ATOMS: atom_id res chain seq x y z
N MET A 1 -19.56 5.08 -16.81
CA MET A 1 -18.55 5.97 -16.21
C MET A 1 -17.40 5.07 -15.85
N LEU A 2 -16.26 5.17 -16.54
CA LEU A 2 -15.09 4.36 -16.22
C LEU A 2 -14.55 4.85 -14.87
N ASP A 3 -14.48 3.96 -13.89
CA ASP A 3 -13.97 4.27 -12.56
C ASP A 3 -12.49 4.64 -12.67
N LYS A 4 -12.19 5.92 -12.52
CA LYS A 4 -10.80 6.37 -12.41
C LYS A 4 -10.21 5.76 -11.15
N TYR A 5 -9.02 5.22 -11.24
CA TYR A 5 -8.35 4.56 -10.14
C TYR A 5 -7.94 5.49 -8.98
N TYR A 6 -7.95 6.79 -9.17
CA TYR A 6 -8.00 7.73 -8.08
C TYR A 6 -9.37 8.37 -8.00
N GLN A 7 -9.86 8.58 -6.79
CA GLN A 7 -11.07 9.31 -6.52
C GLN A 7 -10.70 10.54 -5.69
N LEU A 8 -11.11 11.72 -6.18
CA LEU A 8 -11.02 12.96 -5.43
C LEU A 8 -12.45 13.39 -5.05
N VAL A 9 -12.69 13.47 -3.76
CA VAL A 9 -13.97 13.91 -3.20
C VAL A 9 -13.72 15.21 -2.44
N THR A 10 -14.49 16.25 -2.74
CA THR A 10 -14.37 17.54 -2.06
C THR A 10 -15.61 17.81 -1.24
N ASN A 11 -15.41 18.24 0.00
CA ASN A 11 -16.46 18.80 0.83
C ASN A 11 -16.19 20.29 1.02
N GLN A 12 -16.87 21.12 0.24
CA GLN A 12 -16.67 22.56 0.26
C GLN A 12 -17.10 23.19 1.60
N ASN A 13 -18.11 22.63 2.30
CA ASN A 13 -18.56 23.13 3.58
C ASN A 13 -17.48 22.99 4.67
N ASP A 14 -16.74 21.88 4.63
CA ASP A 14 -15.68 21.57 5.60
C ASP A 14 -14.29 21.98 5.10
N LYS A 15 -14.16 22.48 3.86
CA LYS A 15 -12.89 22.82 3.20
C LYS A 15 -11.88 21.66 3.22
N LYS A 16 -12.37 20.44 2.98
CA LYS A 16 -11.61 19.19 2.99
C LYS A 16 -11.70 18.48 1.65
N ALA A 17 -10.60 17.83 1.28
CA ALA A 17 -10.57 16.93 0.16
C ALA A 17 -10.07 15.55 0.61
N GLU A 18 -10.63 14.50 0.02
CA GLU A 18 -10.19 13.11 0.18
C GLU A 18 -9.70 12.59 -1.17
N LEU A 19 -8.46 12.12 -1.19
CA LEU A 19 -7.81 11.55 -2.36
C LEU A 19 -7.51 10.08 -2.10
N TYR A 20 -8.03 9.20 -2.92
CA TYR A 20 -7.77 7.76 -2.86
C TYR A 20 -6.79 7.36 -3.97
N ILE A 21 -5.66 6.74 -3.62
CA ILE A 21 -4.64 6.21 -4.53
C ILE A 21 -4.63 4.69 -4.33
N TYR A 22 -5.49 4.01 -5.09
CA TYR A 22 -5.69 2.56 -4.97
C TYR A 22 -5.31 1.88 -6.29
N GLY A 23 -4.09 1.29 -6.36
CA GLY A 23 -3.56 0.54 -7.47
C GLY A 23 -2.29 1.07 -8.10
N ASP A 24 -2.04 0.74 -9.37
CA ASP A 24 -0.75 0.96 -10.02
C ASP A 24 -0.57 2.43 -10.42
N ILE A 25 0.60 2.98 -10.10
CA ILE A 25 0.99 4.35 -10.46
C ILE A 25 1.67 4.29 -11.82
N SER A 26 1.00 4.81 -12.86
CA SER A 26 1.48 4.71 -14.25
C SER A 26 1.09 5.93 -15.08
N SER A 27 1.93 6.27 -16.03
CA SER A 27 1.68 7.27 -17.07
C SER A 27 0.75 6.74 -18.19
N CYS A 28 0.65 5.42 -18.32
CA CYS A 28 -0.10 4.76 -19.39
C CYS A 28 -1.48 4.30 -18.91
N ASP A 29 -2.53 4.83 -19.52
CA ASP A 29 -3.91 4.35 -19.37
C ASP A 29 -4.15 3.09 -20.22
N TYR A 30 -3.34 2.02 -20.07
CA TYR A 30 -3.59 0.73 -20.71
C TYR A 30 -4.87 0.07 -20.19
N ASP A 31 -5.17 0.31 -18.93
CA ASP A 31 -6.47 0.04 -18.33
C ASP A 31 -6.78 1.24 -17.44
N SER A 32 -7.55 2.18 -17.98
CA SER A 32 -7.91 3.43 -17.28
C SER A 32 -8.62 3.21 -15.94
N SER A 33 -8.99 1.95 -15.65
CA SER A 33 -9.58 1.55 -14.37
C SER A 33 -8.56 1.23 -13.29
N LYS A 34 -7.26 1.07 -13.62
CA LYS A 34 -6.24 0.56 -12.68
C LYS A 34 -4.99 1.40 -12.51
N SER A 35 -4.78 2.44 -13.31
CA SER A 35 -3.59 3.28 -13.18
C SER A 35 -3.88 4.66 -12.63
N THR A 36 -2.96 5.19 -11.81
CA THR A 36 -3.01 6.55 -11.30
C THR A 36 -2.02 7.40 -12.05
N SER A 37 -2.49 8.18 -13.03
CA SER A 37 -1.65 9.12 -13.78
C SER A 37 -1.41 10.40 -12.97
N ALA A 38 -0.14 10.79 -12.80
CA ALA A 38 0.24 12.02 -12.14
C ALA A 38 -0.35 13.26 -12.84
N ASN A 39 -0.41 13.27 -14.17
CA ASN A 39 -0.94 14.42 -14.91
C ASN A 39 -2.39 14.73 -14.52
N SER A 40 -3.26 13.72 -14.46
CA SER A 40 -4.67 13.94 -14.11
C SER A 40 -4.84 14.29 -12.63
N LEU A 41 -4.07 13.65 -11.75
CA LEU A 41 -4.12 13.90 -10.32
C LEU A 41 -3.55 15.28 -9.95
N VAL A 42 -2.40 15.67 -10.52
CA VAL A 42 -1.78 16.98 -10.28
C VAL A 42 -2.68 18.11 -10.76
N LYS A 43 -3.38 17.96 -11.90
CA LYS A 43 -4.38 18.93 -12.35
C LYS A 43 -5.53 19.05 -11.37
N ALA A 44 -6.07 17.91 -10.91
CA ALA A 44 -7.15 17.90 -9.94
C ALA A 44 -6.74 18.55 -8.61
N LEU A 45 -5.51 18.31 -8.12
CA LEU A 45 -4.96 18.98 -6.94
C LEU A 45 -4.82 20.50 -7.14
N ALA A 46 -4.37 20.94 -8.32
CA ALA A 46 -4.22 22.37 -8.64
C ALA A 46 -5.57 23.13 -8.69
N GLU A 47 -6.67 22.44 -8.93
CA GLU A 47 -8.03 23.00 -8.90
C GLU A 47 -8.58 23.18 -7.47
N LEU A 48 -7.94 22.60 -6.46
CA LEU A 48 -8.32 22.71 -5.05
C LEU A 48 -7.84 24.03 -4.45
N THR A 49 -8.50 25.13 -4.75
CA THR A 49 -8.03 26.48 -4.34
C THR A 49 -8.51 26.94 -2.96
N ASP A 50 -9.60 26.39 -2.43
CA ASP A 50 -10.18 26.77 -1.13
C ASP A 50 -10.32 25.56 -0.18
N ILE A 51 -9.27 24.76 -0.09
CA ILE A 51 -9.18 23.56 0.75
C ILE A 51 -8.09 23.76 1.80
N ASN A 52 -8.41 23.44 3.05
CA ASN A 52 -7.50 23.56 4.19
C ASN A 52 -6.84 22.21 4.56
N GLU A 53 -7.47 21.10 4.17
CA GLU A 53 -7.03 19.75 4.55
C GLU A 53 -7.23 18.77 3.38
N ILE A 54 -6.20 17.99 3.10
CA ILE A 54 -6.23 16.90 2.12
C ILE A 54 -5.89 15.60 2.84
N ASN A 55 -6.81 14.64 2.82
CA ASN A 55 -6.59 13.29 3.30
C ASN A 55 -6.28 12.38 2.11
N VAL A 56 -5.12 11.74 2.10
CA VAL A 56 -4.67 10.86 1.02
C VAL A 56 -4.66 9.42 1.52
N TYR A 57 -5.55 8.60 1.00
CA TYR A 57 -5.67 7.18 1.33
C TYR A 57 -4.91 6.35 0.30
N ILE A 58 -3.98 5.50 0.76
CA ILE A 58 -3.06 4.76 -0.11
C ILE A 58 -3.23 3.26 0.10
N ASN A 59 -3.47 2.55 -1.01
CA ASN A 59 -3.40 1.10 -1.11
C ASN A 59 -2.86 0.74 -2.50
N SER A 60 -1.52 0.72 -2.64
CA SER A 60 -0.83 0.64 -3.93
C SER A 60 0.47 -0.15 -3.82
N CYS A 61 0.74 -0.97 -4.82
CA CYS A 61 2.04 -1.65 -5.01
C CYS A 61 3.13 -0.73 -5.61
N GLY A 62 2.80 0.52 -5.94
CA GLY A 62 3.73 1.44 -6.59
C GLY A 62 3.58 1.49 -8.11
N GLY A 63 4.68 1.66 -8.81
CA GLY A 63 4.73 1.77 -10.27
C GLY A 63 5.83 2.68 -10.79
N GLU A 64 5.53 3.57 -11.73
CA GLU A 64 6.53 4.45 -12.36
C GLU A 64 7.05 5.52 -11.38
N VAL A 65 8.36 5.53 -11.15
CA VAL A 65 9.03 6.43 -10.18
C VAL A 65 8.76 7.90 -10.52
N GLY A 66 8.84 8.27 -11.80
CA GLY A 66 8.61 9.65 -12.23
C GLY A 66 7.20 10.16 -11.93
N GLU A 67 6.20 9.32 -12.13
CA GLU A 67 4.80 9.60 -11.83
C GLU A 67 4.61 9.80 -10.31
N GLY A 68 5.13 8.88 -9.50
CA GLY A 68 5.00 8.97 -8.05
C GLY A 68 5.72 10.17 -7.46
N LEU A 69 6.92 10.51 -7.96
CA LEU A 69 7.63 11.74 -7.56
C LEU A 69 6.85 13.02 -7.94
N ALA A 70 6.16 13.02 -9.08
CA ALA A 70 5.31 14.14 -9.48
C ALA A 70 4.13 14.33 -8.53
N ILE A 71 3.49 13.22 -8.11
CA ILE A 71 2.41 13.24 -7.12
C ILE A 71 2.92 13.71 -5.76
N TYR A 72 4.04 13.14 -5.27
CA TYR A 72 4.70 13.55 -4.03
C TYR A 72 4.94 15.05 -4.01
N ASN A 73 5.61 15.58 -5.04
CA ASN A 73 5.92 17.00 -5.14
C ASN A 73 4.68 17.89 -5.27
N ALA A 74 3.60 17.41 -5.91
CA ALA A 74 2.36 18.16 -6.00
C ALA A 74 1.68 18.29 -4.63
N LEU A 75 1.63 17.22 -3.84
CA LEU A 75 1.12 17.25 -2.47
C LEU A 75 1.97 18.14 -1.56
N LYS A 76 3.30 18.05 -1.63
CA LYS A 76 4.24 18.89 -0.85
C LYS A 76 4.13 20.38 -1.17
N ARG A 77 3.76 20.73 -2.40
CA ARG A 77 3.57 22.15 -2.79
C ARG A 77 2.18 22.70 -2.46
N HIS A 78 1.23 21.83 -2.11
CA HIS A 78 -0.12 22.28 -1.80
C HIS A 78 -0.16 23.06 -0.50
N SER A 79 -0.97 24.13 -0.43
CA SER A 79 -1.08 25.00 0.77
C SER A 79 -1.90 24.37 1.90
N ALA A 80 -2.74 23.38 1.60
CA ALA A 80 -3.53 22.66 2.60
C ALA A 80 -2.62 21.71 3.40
N LYS A 81 -3.01 21.43 4.65
CA LYS A 81 -2.40 20.37 5.44
C LYS A 81 -2.69 19.01 4.80
N VAL A 82 -1.65 18.23 4.54
CA VAL A 82 -1.75 16.90 3.96
C VAL A 82 -1.64 15.84 5.06
N THR A 83 -2.61 14.94 5.12
CA THR A 83 -2.53 13.73 5.95
C THR A 83 -2.58 12.51 5.05
N THR A 84 -1.56 11.66 5.11
CA THR A 84 -1.51 10.40 4.35
C THR A 84 -1.88 9.22 5.23
N TYR A 85 -2.67 8.30 4.69
CA TYR A 85 -3.11 7.07 5.35
C TYR A 85 -2.65 5.87 4.55
N CYS A 86 -1.94 4.94 5.17
CA CYS A 86 -1.68 3.62 4.60
C CYS A 86 -2.81 2.69 5.03
N ASP A 87 -3.76 2.42 4.10
CA ASP A 87 -4.94 1.60 4.42
C ASP A 87 -4.65 0.10 4.40
N GLY A 88 -3.87 -0.36 3.44
CA GLY A 88 -3.43 -1.74 3.34
C GLY A 88 -1.94 -1.82 3.04
N LEU A 89 -1.53 -1.25 1.91
CA LEU A 89 -0.17 -1.31 1.41
C LEU A 89 0.25 0.02 0.81
N ALA A 90 1.45 0.49 1.17
CA ALA A 90 2.15 1.55 0.46
C ALA A 90 3.54 1.02 0.05
N ALA A 91 3.65 0.48 -1.16
CA ALA A 91 4.86 -0.19 -1.62
C ALA A 91 5.59 0.61 -2.71
N SER A 92 6.93 0.45 -2.76
CA SER A 92 7.76 1.07 -3.79
C SER A 92 7.52 2.58 -3.85
N ILE A 93 7.26 3.16 -5.02
CA ILE A 93 7.03 4.61 -5.15
C ILE A 93 5.76 5.10 -4.42
N ALA A 94 4.80 4.23 -4.10
CA ALA A 94 3.66 4.60 -3.25
C ALA A 94 4.09 4.90 -1.81
N SER A 95 5.15 4.28 -1.30
CA SER A 95 5.74 4.61 -0.01
C SER A 95 6.37 6.00 0.00
N VAL A 96 6.93 6.45 -1.12
CA VAL A 96 7.40 7.83 -1.28
C VAL A 96 6.23 8.82 -1.27
N ILE A 97 5.12 8.50 -1.95
CA ILE A 97 3.91 9.34 -1.89
C ILE A 97 3.39 9.44 -0.45
N PHE A 98 3.43 8.34 0.31
CA PHE A 98 3.05 8.33 1.72
C PHE A 98 3.87 9.34 2.54
N MET A 99 5.14 9.55 2.21
CA MET A 99 6.00 10.55 2.87
C MET A 99 5.59 12.00 2.57
N ALA A 100 4.69 12.27 1.63
CA ALA A 100 4.23 13.65 1.38
C ALA A 100 3.35 14.20 2.50
N GLY A 101 2.83 13.37 3.39
CA GLY A 101 1.98 13.79 4.49
C GLY A 101 2.73 14.55 5.59
N ASP A 102 2.14 15.66 6.07
CA ASP A 102 2.53 16.31 7.32
C ASP A 102 2.24 15.38 8.50
N GLU A 103 1.11 14.67 8.45
CA GLU A 103 0.81 13.51 9.29
C GLU A 103 0.78 12.25 8.41
N ARG A 104 1.46 11.20 8.82
CA ARG A 104 1.56 9.91 8.14
C ARG A 104 0.99 8.82 9.03
N VAL A 105 -0.19 8.36 8.69
CA VAL A 105 -1.00 7.49 9.54
C VAL A 105 -1.02 6.07 8.98
N MET A 106 -0.64 5.10 9.79
CA MET A 106 -0.73 3.69 9.44
C MET A 106 -1.86 2.99 10.20
N SER A 107 -2.54 2.08 9.53
CA SER A 107 -3.39 1.10 10.21
C SER A 107 -2.51 0.03 10.86
N ASN A 108 -2.94 -0.55 11.97
CA ASN A 108 -2.15 -1.59 12.67
C ASN A 108 -1.88 -2.85 11.83
N SER A 109 -2.63 -3.04 10.75
CA SER A 109 -2.51 -4.16 9.79
C SER A 109 -1.98 -3.73 8.43
N SER A 110 -1.54 -2.48 8.26
CA SER A 110 -0.95 -2.02 7.01
C SER A 110 0.57 -2.18 7.00
N LEU A 111 1.13 -2.22 5.79
CA LEU A 111 2.55 -2.43 5.56
C LEU A 111 3.11 -1.34 4.64
N LEU A 112 4.34 -0.95 4.92
CA LEU A 112 5.17 -0.16 4.02
C LEU A 112 6.23 -1.09 3.40
N PHE A 113 6.52 -0.92 2.10
CA PHE A 113 7.60 -1.64 1.43
C PHE A 113 8.52 -0.66 0.72
N VAL A 114 9.81 -0.75 1.04
CA VAL A 114 10.86 0.11 0.49
C VAL A 114 11.91 -0.70 -0.23
N HIS A 115 12.32 -0.24 -1.41
CA HIS A 115 13.36 -0.85 -2.23
C HIS A 115 13.96 0.16 -3.21
N ASN A 116 15.08 -0.19 -3.85
CA ASN A 116 15.70 0.62 -4.90
C ASN A 116 14.83 0.63 -6.18
N ALA A 117 14.99 1.66 -6.98
CA ALA A 117 14.39 1.70 -8.32
C ALA A 117 14.95 0.55 -9.17
N TRP A 118 14.08 -0.12 -9.93
CA TRP A 118 14.47 -1.24 -10.77
C TRP A 118 13.80 -1.16 -12.15
N THR A 119 14.38 -1.83 -13.13
CA THR A 119 13.81 -1.92 -14.48
C THR A 119 14.25 -3.19 -15.18
N TYR A 120 13.49 -3.58 -16.20
CA TYR A 120 13.94 -4.56 -17.19
C TYR A 120 14.58 -3.82 -18.36
N THR A 121 15.84 -4.15 -18.68
CA THR A 121 16.56 -3.54 -19.80
C THR A 121 17.46 -4.54 -20.49
N ALA A 122 17.67 -4.35 -21.77
CA ALA A 122 18.61 -5.11 -22.58
C ALA A 122 19.39 -4.15 -23.47
N GLY A 123 20.66 -4.45 -23.70
CA GLY A 123 21.52 -3.59 -24.53
C GLY A 123 22.98 -4.01 -24.47
N ASN A 124 23.85 -3.26 -25.10
CA ASN A 124 25.28 -3.44 -24.99
C ASN A 124 25.81 -2.95 -23.63
N ALA A 125 27.09 -3.24 -23.33
CA ALA A 125 27.70 -2.92 -22.03
C ALA A 125 27.62 -1.42 -21.66
N SER A 126 27.68 -0.51 -22.62
CA SER A 126 27.58 0.94 -22.38
C SER A 126 26.14 1.33 -22.02
N GLU A 127 25.17 0.80 -22.74
CA GLU A 127 23.72 1.04 -22.49
C GLU A 127 23.29 0.50 -21.13
N LEU A 128 23.76 -0.70 -20.73
CA LEU A 128 23.45 -1.28 -19.44
C LEU A 128 24.03 -0.46 -18.28
N ARG A 129 25.30 0.03 -18.42
CA ARG A 129 25.89 0.91 -17.40
C ARG A 129 25.13 2.21 -17.27
N LYS A 130 24.76 2.81 -18.42
CA LYS A 130 23.94 4.02 -18.41
C LYS A 130 22.59 3.81 -17.71
N SER A 131 21.92 2.69 -17.96
CA SER A 131 20.67 2.35 -17.28
C SER A 131 20.87 2.20 -15.77
N ALA A 132 21.98 1.60 -15.32
CA ALA A 132 22.31 1.53 -13.90
C ALA A 132 22.52 2.91 -13.29
N ASP A 133 23.28 3.80 -13.94
CA ASP A 133 23.49 5.19 -13.49
C ASP A 133 22.17 5.98 -13.41
N ASP A 134 21.22 5.72 -14.30
CA ASP A 134 19.90 6.37 -14.30
C ASP A 134 19.02 5.83 -13.14
N LEU A 135 19.07 4.52 -12.83
CA LEU A 135 18.40 3.92 -11.67
C LEU A 135 18.94 4.47 -10.34
N ASP A 136 20.27 4.67 -10.24
CA ASP A 136 20.88 5.28 -9.06
C ASP A 136 20.33 6.70 -8.80
N LYS A 137 20.11 7.48 -9.86
CA LYS A 137 19.52 8.82 -9.74
C LYS A 137 18.06 8.77 -9.29
N LEU A 138 17.26 7.82 -9.81
CA LEU A 138 15.87 7.63 -9.42
C LEU A 138 15.79 7.18 -7.95
N THR A 139 16.63 6.24 -7.54
CA THR A 139 16.77 5.82 -6.15
C THR A 139 17.15 6.98 -5.24
N LYS A 140 18.13 7.80 -5.65
CA LYS A 140 18.55 8.98 -4.88
C LYS A 140 17.42 10.00 -4.69
N ALA A 141 16.58 10.20 -5.70
CA ALA A 141 15.41 11.07 -5.58
C ALA A 141 14.42 10.56 -4.52
N SER A 142 14.17 9.25 -4.48
CA SER A 142 13.34 8.60 -3.45
C SER A 142 13.97 8.70 -2.06
N ILE A 143 15.28 8.46 -1.94
CA ILE A 143 16.03 8.62 -0.68
C ILE A 143 15.86 10.04 -0.13
N ASN A 144 15.98 11.06 -0.95
CA ASN A 144 15.81 12.45 -0.52
C ASN A 144 14.41 12.69 0.08
N ALA A 145 13.36 12.12 -0.50
CA ALA A 145 12.00 12.23 0.03
C ALA A 145 11.84 11.53 1.40
N TYR A 146 12.47 10.37 1.59
CA TYR A 146 12.46 9.70 2.90
C TYR A 146 13.21 10.47 3.97
N LEU A 147 14.42 10.96 3.65
CA LEU A 147 15.29 11.67 4.59
C LEU A 147 14.71 12.98 5.12
N GLU A 148 13.68 13.55 4.47
CA GLU A 148 12.95 14.69 5.04
C GLU A 148 12.25 14.36 6.36
N HIS A 149 11.99 13.08 6.64
CA HIS A 149 11.08 12.68 7.71
C HIS A 149 11.56 11.54 8.61
N VAL A 150 12.40 10.62 8.11
CA VAL A 150 12.84 9.45 8.87
C VAL A 150 13.82 9.83 9.99
N ASN A 151 13.85 9.01 11.05
CA ASN A 151 14.75 9.20 12.22
C ASN A 151 16.06 8.41 12.08
N ILE A 152 16.26 7.73 10.95
CA ILE A 152 17.46 6.95 10.63
C ILE A 152 18.37 7.73 9.69
N ASP A 153 19.65 7.40 9.67
CA ASP A 153 20.59 8.03 8.76
C ASP A 153 20.52 7.46 7.34
N GLU A 154 21.24 8.10 6.39
CA GLU A 154 21.24 7.67 4.99
C GLU A 154 21.81 6.26 4.80
N VAL A 155 22.73 5.82 5.66
CA VAL A 155 23.35 4.50 5.57
C VAL A 155 22.36 3.41 5.94
N GLU A 156 21.65 3.57 7.06
CA GLU A 156 20.59 2.65 7.47
C GLU A 156 19.43 2.64 6.45
N LEU A 157 19.02 3.81 5.94
CA LEU A 157 17.99 3.89 4.92
C LEU A 157 18.39 3.14 3.64
N LYS A 158 19.62 3.30 3.16
CA LYS A 158 20.12 2.55 2.00
C LYS A 158 20.13 1.05 2.25
N GLN A 159 20.51 0.61 3.45
CA GLN A 159 20.46 -0.81 3.79
C GLN A 159 19.01 -1.35 3.71
N LEU A 160 18.02 -0.63 4.21
CA LEU A 160 16.62 -1.03 4.09
C LEU A 160 16.16 -1.14 2.63
N LEU A 161 16.62 -0.23 1.77
CA LEU A 161 16.31 -0.26 0.33
C LEU A 161 16.99 -1.43 -0.38
N ASP A 162 18.27 -1.71 -0.06
CA ASP A 162 19.05 -2.80 -0.65
C ASP A 162 18.50 -4.19 -0.22
N GLU A 163 17.97 -4.28 1.00
CA GLU A 163 17.37 -5.50 1.55
C GLU A 163 15.89 -5.69 1.16
N GLU A 164 15.33 -4.77 0.36
CA GLU A 164 13.91 -4.83 -0.07
C GLU A 164 12.97 -5.03 1.13
N THR A 165 12.93 -4.06 2.04
CA THR A 165 12.40 -4.24 3.39
C THR A 165 10.90 -3.94 3.47
N TRP A 166 10.16 -4.86 4.10
CA TRP A 166 8.81 -4.66 4.59
C TRP A 166 8.84 -4.11 6.01
N LEU A 167 8.10 -3.05 6.25
CA LEU A 167 7.98 -2.42 7.56
C LEU A 167 6.53 -2.47 8.04
N ASP A 168 6.32 -2.94 9.25
CA ASP A 168 5.03 -2.86 9.94
C ASP A 168 4.78 -1.45 10.52
N ALA A 169 3.59 -1.23 11.06
CA ALA A 169 3.21 0.07 11.59
C ALA A 169 4.11 0.53 12.76
N THR A 170 4.59 -0.39 13.60
CA THR A 170 5.45 -0.10 14.75
C THR A 170 6.85 0.29 14.28
N GLU A 171 7.43 -0.49 13.38
CA GLU A 171 8.73 -0.21 12.75
C GLU A 171 8.72 1.13 12.01
N CYS A 172 7.59 1.44 11.34
CA CYS A 172 7.41 2.74 10.67
C CYS A 172 7.40 3.91 11.65
N ILE A 173 6.79 3.77 12.84
CA ILE A 173 6.87 4.79 13.90
C ILE A 173 8.30 4.94 14.41
N ASP A 174 8.94 3.83 14.75
CA ASP A 174 10.28 3.83 15.35
C ASP A 174 11.33 4.44 14.40
N LYS A 175 11.21 4.20 13.12
CA LYS A 175 12.11 4.73 12.08
C LYS A 175 11.68 6.09 11.52
N GLY A 176 10.53 6.63 11.91
CA GLY A 176 10.02 7.95 11.48
C GLY A 176 9.32 7.97 10.12
N PHE A 177 9.05 6.81 9.49
CA PHE A 177 8.22 6.76 8.28
C PHE A 177 6.77 7.16 8.59
N ALA A 178 6.23 6.75 9.73
CA ALA A 178 4.90 7.11 10.19
C ALA A 178 4.95 8.04 11.41
N THR A 179 3.87 8.81 11.61
CA THR A 179 3.70 9.69 12.78
C THR A 179 2.65 9.16 13.74
N LYS A 180 1.77 8.26 13.28
CA LYS A 180 0.64 7.77 14.06
C LYS A 180 0.17 6.40 13.60
N ILE A 181 -0.29 5.58 14.54
CA ILE A 181 -1.00 4.33 14.27
C ILE A 181 -2.46 4.51 14.65
N VAL A 182 -3.37 4.18 13.71
CA VAL A 182 -4.81 4.07 14.02
C VAL A 182 -5.05 2.73 14.68
N GLN A 183 -5.42 2.76 15.95
CA GLN A 183 -5.95 1.58 16.61
C GLN A 183 -7.40 1.39 16.15
N SER A 184 -7.72 0.18 15.69
CA SER A 184 -9.12 -0.21 15.47
C SER A 184 -9.91 0.15 16.71
N LYS A 185 -11.01 0.87 16.57
CA LYS A 185 -11.95 1.11 17.67
C LYS A 185 -12.41 -0.26 18.13
N SER A 186 -11.72 -0.87 19.10
CA SER A 186 -12.21 -2.04 19.78
C SER A 186 -13.43 -1.56 20.56
N ASN A 187 -14.62 -1.80 20.03
CA ASN A 187 -15.84 -1.78 20.83
C ASN A 187 -15.69 -2.90 21.88
N LYS A 188 -15.00 -2.58 22.98
CA LYS A 188 -14.79 -3.51 24.11
C LYS A 188 -16.10 -4.12 24.60
N ASN A 189 -17.24 -3.46 24.36
CA ASN A 189 -18.55 -3.93 24.76
C ASN A 189 -19.23 -4.91 23.78
N VAL A 190 -18.82 -4.93 22.48
CA VAL A 190 -19.39 -5.86 21.50
C VAL A 190 -18.68 -7.22 21.56
N ASN A 191 -17.38 -7.23 21.88
CA ASN A 191 -16.59 -8.47 21.88
C ASN A 191 -16.95 -9.44 23.03
N GLN A 192 -17.39 -8.96 24.19
CA GLN A 192 -17.80 -9.86 25.28
C GLN A 192 -19.15 -10.53 24.99
N SER A 193 -20.14 -9.80 24.47
CA SER A 193 -21.45 -10.36 24.15
C SER A 193 -21.42 -11.32 22.94
N VAL A 194 -20.59 -11.05 21.95
CA VAL A 194 -20.42 -11.93 20.77
C VAL A 194 -19.65 -13.21 21.15
N LYS A 195 -18.57 -13.09 21.94
CA LYS A 195 -17.83 -14.26 22.44
C LYS A 195 -18.70 -15.14 23.33
N GLN A 196 -19.51 -14.55 24.21
CA GLN A 196 -20.47 -15.33 25.03
C GLN A 196 -21.53 -16.02 24.18
N ARG A 197 -22.13 -15.33 23.18
CA ARG A 197 -23.09 -15.94 22.26
C ARG A 197 -22.51 -17.10 21.46
N ILE A 198 -21.28 -16.92 20.92
CA ILE A 198 -20.58 -17.98 20.18
C ILE A 198 -20.30 -19.17 21.12
N PHE A 199 -19.84 -18.90 22.33
CA PHE A 199 -19.55 -19.95 23.32
C PHE A 199 -20.81 -20.73 23.76
N GLU A 200 -21.94 -20.04 23.93
CA GLU A 200 -23.23 -20.68 24.23
C GLU A 200 -23.77 -21.46 23.03
N GLN A 201 -23.62 -20.95 21.80
CA GLN A 201 -23.99 -21.71 20.60
C GLN A 201 -23.12 -22.95 20.37
N LEU A 202 -21.85 -22.92 20.73
CA LEU A 202 -20.96 -24.09 20.65
C LEU A 202 -21.32 -25.11 21.74
N LYS A 203 -21.63 -24.66 22.96
CA LYS A 203 -22.11 -25.53 24.03
C LYS A 203 -23.45 -26.22 23.70
N SER A 204 -24.40 -25.49 23.15
CA SER A 204 -25.71 -26.05 22.77
C SER A 204 -25.61 -27.06 21.62
N LYS A 205 -24.66 -26.90 20.70
CA LYS A 205 -24.38 -27.88 19.64
C LYS A 205 -23.64 -29.13 20.14
N GLN A 206 -22.85 -29.03 21.19
CA GLN A 206 -22.22 -30.19 21.84
C GLN A 206 -23.23 -31.04 22.63
N SER A 207 -24.25 -30.42 23.20
CA SER A 207 -25.30 -31.14 23.97
C SER A 207 -26.29 -31.88 23.07
N GLN A 208 -26.33 -31.61 21.75
CA GLN A 208 -27.19 -32.31 20.78
C GLN A 208 -26.51 -33.46 20.02
N LYS A 209 -25.23 -33.75 20.27
CA LYS A 209 -24.51 -34.91 19.72
C LYS A 209 -24.50 -36.09 20.70
N GLY A 210 -25.68 -36.53 21.10
CA GLY A 210 -25.92 -37.88 21.61
C GLY A 210 -26.52 -38.71 20.48
N GLU A 211 -25.82 -39.79 20.10
CA GLU A 211 -26.12 -40.80 19.07
C GLU A 211 -25.48 -40.55 17.70
N LEU A 212 -24.27 -41.04 17.57
CA LEU A 212 -23.60 -41.24 16.27
C LEU A 212 -23.80 -42.70 15.86
N SER A 213 -24.62 -42.94 14.83
CA SER A 213 -24.56 -44.17 14.04
C SER A 213 -23.22 -44.25 13.28
N PRO A 214 -22.63 -45.43 13.10
CA PRO A 214 -21.31 -45.59 12.50
C PRO A 214 -21.32 -45.20 11.01
N VAL A 215 -20.51 -44.23 10.66
CA VAL A 215 -20.28 -43.82 9.26
C VAL A 215 -19.23 -44.75 8.65
N ALA A 216 -19.56 -45.28 7.44
CA ALA A 216 -18.66 -46.08 6.64
C ALA A 216 -17.40 -45.32 6.25
N PRO A 217 -16.26 -45.97 6.02
CA PRO A 217 -15.00 -45.31 5.71
C PRO A 217 -15.02 -44.66 4.33
N VAL A 218 -14.79 -43.35 4.31
CA VAL A 218 -14.59 -42.56 3.07
C VAL A 218 -13.18 -42.81 2.55
N GLN A 219 -13.08 -43.29 1.32
CA GLN A 219 -11.80 -43.43 0.62
C GLN A 219 -11.20 -42.05 0.30
N PRO A 220 -9.87 -41.88 0.36
CA PRO A 220 -9.25 -40.60 0.07
C PRO A 220 -9.24 -40.33 -1.43
N HIS A 221 -9.93 -39.29 -1.87
CA HIS A 221 -9.76 -38.72 -3.21
C HIS A 221 -8.40 -38.04 -3.30
N LYS A 222 -7.49 -38.66 -4.05
CA LYS A 222 -6.25 -38.05 -4.49
C LYS A 222 -6.57 -37.22 -5.76
N GLU A 223 -6.57 -35.94 -5.66
CA GLU A 223 -6.22 -35.05 -6.77
C GLU A 223 -5.60 -33.77 -6.19
N ASN A 224 -4.27 -33.77 -6.19
CA ASN A 224 -3.47 -32.59 -5.86
C ASN A 224 -3.40 -31.69 -7.11
N LEU A 225 -4.38 -30.77 -7.26
CA LEU A 225 -4.38 -29.75 -8.32
C LEU A 225 -3.08 -28.93 -8.40
N PHE A 226 -2.33 -28.84 -7.31
CA PHE A 226 -1.07 -28.09 -7.24
C PHE A 226 0.10 -28.80 -7.90
N ILE A 227 0.11 -30.13 -7.92
CA ILE A 227 1.19 -30.93 -8.56
C ILE A 227 1.01 -30.88 -10.09
N ASN A 228 -0.21 -30.96 -10.59
CA ASN A 228 -0.48 -30.90 -12.03
C ASN A 228 -0.19 -29.51 -12.63
N LEU A 229 -0.25 -28.45 -11.83
CA LEU A 229 0.14 -27.09 -12.26
C LEU A 229 1.65 -26.93 -12.39
N LEU A 230 2.44 -27.55 -11.50
CA LEU A 230 3.90 -27.51 -11.54
C LEU A 230 4.47 -28.36 -12.68
N GLU A 231 3.86 -29.50 -13.00
CA GLU A 231 4.31 -30.35 -14.10
C GLU A 231 4.06 -29.70 -15.48
N SER A 232 2.99 -28.90 -15.63
CA SER A 232 2.70 -28.17 -16.89
C SER A 232 3.65 -27.00 -17.18
N LEU A 233 4.45 -26.57 -16.19
CA LEU A 233 5.42 -25.48 -16.34
C LEU A 233 6.85 -25.94 -16.65
N VAL A 234 7.11 -27.26 -16.61
CA VAL A 234 8.44 -27.83 -16.86
C VAL A 234 8.60 -28.37 -18.27
N GLU A 235 7.50 -28.49 -19.06
CA GLU A 235 7.51 -29.01 -20.44
C GLU A 235 7.37 -27.92 -21.54
N LYS A 236 7.98 -26.75 -21.34
CA LYS A 236 8.14 -25.79 -22.45
C LYS A 236 9.50 -25.14 -22.44
#